data_4adbb7cd3a4352ef08be321980552430
#
_entry.id   4adbb7cd3a4352ef08be321980552430
#
_cell.length_a   1.000
_cell.length_b   1.000
_cell.length_c   1.000
_cell.angle_alpha   90.00
_cell.angle_beta   90.00
_cell.angle_gamma   90.00
#
_symmetry.space_group_name_H-M   'P 1'
#
loop_
_entity.id
_entity.type
_entity.pdbx_description
1 polymer ?
#
loop_
_entity_poly.entity_id
_entity_poly.type
_entity_poly.pdbx_seq_one_letter_code
_entity_poly.pdbx_strand_id
1 'polypeptide(L)'
;EHQPCPCCGGKDRYRFDNEKNQGTWFCNKCGGKSGTGGGGNGLSLLMKLRNWDFKEAVSQIERHLGITKQMPQAPIKGAENYWNYSETFIVARFPNKKIRPLSFNGTKWEYKAPPAPRPLLNLKSLLNNKDKTVLIVEGEKACDAAQKLFPTSVCTTWASGCKAINKTDWKPLKGRKIVLWPDNDQVGFDAMERLAQLLYS
;
A
#
# COMPACT_ATOMS: atom_id res chain seq x y z
N GLU A 1 15.43 41.87 6.55
CA GLU A 1 14.66 42.50 7.61
C GLU A 1 14.20 41.48 8.63
N HIS A 2 14.20 41.92 9.92
CA HIS A 2 13.66 41.10 10.99
C HIS A 2 12.12 41.21 11.00
N GLN A 3 11.46 40.12 11.33
CA GLN A 3 10.00 40.04 11.35
C GLN A 3 9.51 39.10 12.47
N PRO A 4 8.21 39.04 12.73
CA PRO A 4 7.65 38.10 13.69
C PRO A 4 8.03 36.65 13.34
N CYS A 5 8.44 35.88 14.36
CA CYS A 5 8.80 34.49 14.12
C CYS A 5 7.53 33.63 13.90
N PRO A 6 7.46 32.88 12.80
CA PRO A 6 6.30 32.03 12.51
C PRO A 6 6.12 30.88 13.53
N CYS A 7 7.18 30.54 14.30
CA CYS A 7 7.11 29.47 15.30
C CYS A 7 6.80 29.99 16.73
N CYS A 8 7.32 31.15 17.12
CA CYS A 8 7.22 31.63 18.50
C CYS A 8 6.72 33.09 18.64
N GLY A 9 6.31 33.73 17.55
CA GLY A 9 5.85 35.12 17.53
C GLY A 9 6.95 36.14 17.86
N GLY A 10 6.54 37.30 18.42
CA GLY A 10 7.42 38.44 18.68
C GLY A 10 7.56 39.36 17.48
N LYS A 11 8.10 40.58 17.66
CA LYS A 11 8.13 41.59 16.60
C LYS A 11 9.32 41.40 15.65
N ASP A 12 10.55 41.28 16.19
CA ASP A 12 11.80 41.35 15.42
C ASP A 12 12.73 40.16 15.72
N ARG A 13 12.16 38.95 15.72
CA ARG A 13 12.87 37.74 16.17
C ARG A 13 13.39 36.87 15.04
N TYR A 14 12.77 36.94 13.90
CA TYR A 14 12.99 36.05 12.77
C TYR A 14 13.54 36.81 11.58
N ARG A 15 14.48 36.17 10.90
CA ARG A 15 14.92 36.57 9.57
C ARG A 15 15.09 35.34 8.67
N PHE A 16 14.78 35.55 7.40
CA PHE A 16 14.99 34.56 6.35
C PHE A 16 16.19 35.06 5.51
N ASP A 17 17.27 34.31 5.51
CA ASP A 17 18.54 34.71 4.86
C ASP A 17 18.71 34.06 3.49
N ASN A 18 18.13 32.87 3.28
CA ASN A 18 18.24 32.07 2.06
C ASN A 18 19.69 31.89 1.57
N GLU A 19 20.65 31.79 2.48
CA GLU A 19 22.04 31.60 2.14
C GLU A 19 22.23 30.35 1.29
N LYS A 20 22.99 30.50 0.19
CA LYS A 20 23.26 29.43 -0.79
C LYS A 20 22.00 28.74 -1.34
N ASN A 21 20.86 29.43 -1.40
CA ASN A 21 19.56 28.90 -1.83
C ASN A 21 19.06 27.70 -1.01
N GLN A 22 19.42 27.64 0.28
CA GLN A 22 19.03 26.54 1.17
C GLN A 22 17.82 26.90 2.05
N GLY A 23 17.21 28.07 1.86
CA GLY A 23 16.09 28.53 2.71
C GLY A 23 16.51 28.74 4.16
N THR A 24 17.73 29.26 4.38
CA THR A 24 18.26 29.48 5.73
C THR A 24 17.47 30.52 6.48
N TRP A 25 17.31 30.31 7.77
CA TRP A 25 16.56 31.17 8.66
C TRP A 25 17.21 31.24 10.04
N PHE A 26 16.89 32.30 10.77
CA PHE A 26 17.34 32.50 12.15
C PHE A 26 16.23 33.09 13.01
N CYS A 27 16.16 32.68 14.28
CA CYS A 27 15.29 33.28 15.27
C CYS A 27 16.03 33.46 16.60
N ASN A 28 15.98 34.67 17.18
CA ASN A 28 16.64 35.01 18.45
C ASN A 28 16.17 34.17 19.63
N LYS A 29 14.98 33.54 19.55
CA LYS A 29 14.40 32.83 20.70
C LYS A 29 14.30 31.33 20.47
N CYS A 30 13.70 30.87 19.38
CA CYS A 30 13.32 29.48 19.23
C CYS A 30 14.13 28.70 18.18
N GLY A 31 15.10 29.33 17.51
CA GLY A 31 15.87 28.69 16.43
C GLY A 31 16.91 27.69 16.91
N GLY A 32 17.43 27.84 18.12
CA GLY A 32 18.46 26.96 18.69
C GLY A 32 17.91 25.87 19.61
N LYS A 33 18.82 25.11 20.17
CA LYS A 33 18.51 24.19 21.28
C LYS A 33 18.25 25.00 22.55
N SER A 34 17.24 24.64 23.30
CA SER A 34 16.94 25.21 24.64
C SER A 34 16.61 26.72 24.66
N GLY A 35 16.03 27.28 23.58
CA GLY A 35 15.54 28.67 23.60
C GLY A 35 16.61 29.75 23.53
N THR A 36 17.84 29.41 23.16
CA THR A 36 18.98 30.32 23.09
C THR A 36 19.14 31.05 21.75
N GLY A 37 18.14 30.97 20.88
CA GLY A 37 18.24 31.46 19.51
C GLY A 37 19.00 30.49 18.62
N GLY A 38 18.91 30.72 17.31
CA GLY A 38 19.57 29.90 16.29
C GLY A 38 18.75 29.82 15.02
N GLY A 39 19.20 28.99 14.10
CA GLY A 39 18.60 28.87 12.79
C GLY A 39 18.71 27.47 12.19
N GLY A 40 18.41 27.39 10.93
CA GLY A 40 18.48 26.15 10.17
C GLY A 40 18.18 26.39 8.69
N ASN A 41 17.96 25.32 7.96
CA ASN A 41 17.50 25.37 6.58
C ASN A 41 15.96 25.36 6.50
N GLY A 42 15.41 25.51 5.29
CA GLY A 42 13.95 25.52 5.07
C GLY A 42 13.24 24.26 5.55
N LEU A 43 13.87 23.09 5.40
CA LEU A 43 13.31 21.83 5.89
C LEU A 43 13.17 21.83 7.41
N SER A 44 14.20 22.28 8.15
CA SER A 44 14.14 22.38 9.62
C SER A 44 13.09 23.38 10.09
N LEU A 45 12.87 24.46 9.36
CA LEU A 45 11.79 25.41 9.65
C LEU A 45 10.41 24.74 9.49
N LEU A 46 10.21 24.06 8.39
CA LEU A 46 8.96 23.36 8.08
C LEU A 46 8.63 22.30 9.14
N MET A 47 9.61 21.47 9.49
CA MET A 47 9.48 20.47 10.56
C MET A 47 9.04 21.11 11.87
N LYS A 48 9.66 22.24 12.23
CA LYS A 48 9.33 22.99 13.45
C LYS A 48 7.93 23.61 13.42
N LEU A 49 7.56 24.22 12.30
CA LEU A 49 6.26 24.88 12.10
C LEU A 49 5.10 23.90 12.17
N ARG A 50 5.28 22.71 11.62
CA ARG A 50 4.23 21.70 11.48
C ARG A 50 4.29 20.59 12.51
N ASN A 51 5.29 20.61 13.37
CA ASN A 51 5.60 19.53 14.33
C ASN A 51 5.77 18.17 13.62
N TRP A 52 6.39 18.19 12.43
CA TRP A 52 6.65 16.98 11.65
C TRP A 52 8.04 16.42 11.96
N ASP A 53 8.17 15.11 11.89
CA ASP A 53 9.49 14.48 11.82
C ASP A 53 10.07 14.64 10.40
N PHE A 54 11.34 14.23 10.22
CA PHE A 54 12.04 14.36 8.94
C PHE A 54 11.31 13.60 7.81
N LYS A 55 10.82 12.40 8.09
CA LYS A 55 10.15 11.54 7.11
C LYS A 55 8.84 12.15 6.63
N GLU A 56 8.04 12.64 7.56
CA GLU A 56 6.78 13.32 7.25
C GLU A 56 7.02 14.61 6.47
N ALA A 57 7.97 15.44 6.89
CA ALA A 57 8.30 16.68 6.20
C ALA A 57 8.73 16.44 4.74
N VAL A 58 9.59 15.45 4.50
CA VAL A 58 10.03 15.07 3.14
C VAL A 58 8.83 14.56 2.33
N SER A 59 7.98 13.72 2.90
CA SER A 59 6.78 13.18 2.22
C SER A 59 5.82 14.29 1.80
N GLN A 60 5.60 15.28 2.64
CA GLN A 60 4.72 16.42 2.34
C GLN A 60 5.30 17.34 1.27
N ILE A 61 6.63 17.56 1.28
CA ILE A 61 7.31 18.30 0.23
C ILE A 61 7.23 17.56 -1.11
N GLU A 62 7.53 16.26 -1.14
CA GLU A 62 7.44 15.44 -2.35
C GLU A 62 6.01 15.52 -2.94
N ARG A 63 4.99 15.41 -2.10
CA ARG A 63 3.58 15.55 -2.53
C ARG A 63 3.28 16.93 -3.10
N HIS A 64 3.73 17.98 -2.44
CA HIS A 64 3.51 19.36 -2.88
C HIS A 64 4.20 19.68 -4.21
N LEU A 65 5.40 19.15 -4.41
CA LEU A 65 6.18 19.30 -5.63
C LEU A 65 5.76 18.33 -6.75
N GLY A 66 4.79 17.44 -6.51
CA GLY A 66 4.42 16.42 -7.47
C GLY A 66 5.53 15.40 -7.75
N ILE A 67 6.51 15.28 -6.83
CA ILE A 67 7.58 14.30 -6.93
C ILE A 67 7.01 12.94 -6.57
N THR A 68 6.59 12.19 -7.57
CA THR A 68 6.23 10.79 -7.42
C THR A 68 7.50 9.96 -7.50
N LYS A 69 7.91 9.36 -6.40
CA LYS A 69 8.92 8.28 -6.46
C LYS A 69 8.35 7.19 -7.34
N GLN A 70 8.88 7.04 -8.54
CA GLN A 70 8.53 5.89 -9.37
C GLN A 70 8.91 4.64 -8.59
N MET A 71 7.91 3.82 -8.30
CA MET A 71 8.12 2.53 -7.68
C MET A 71 9.01 1.68 -8.61
N PRO A 72 10.10 1.10 -8.12
CA PRO A 72 10.93 0.26 -8.94
C PRO A 72 10.11 -0.90 -9.52
N GLN A 73 10.44 -1.29 -10.75
CA GLN A 73 9.75 -2.39 -11.40
C GLN A 73 9.87 -3.68 -10.57
N ALA A 74 8.77 -4.42 -10.47
CA ALA A 74 8.78 -5.70 -9.77
C ALA A 74 9.74 -6.69 -10.45
N PRO A 75 10.52 -7.48 -9.69
CA PRO A 75 11.50 -8.43 -10.24
C PRO A 75 10.82 -9.71 -10.73
N ILE A 76 9.96 -9.59 -11.74
CA ILE A 76 9.20 -10.70 -12.36
C ILE A 76 9.84 -11.23 -13.64
N LYS A 77 11.08 -10.83 -13.94
CA LYS A 77 11.82 -11.34 -15.10
C LYS A 77 11.90 -12.87 -15.06
N GLY A 78 11.49 -13.52 -16.15
CA GLY A 78 11.43 -14.98 -16.24
C GLY A 78 10.16 -15.61 -15.65
N ALA A 79 9.20 -14.84 -15.16
CA ALA A 79 7.90 -15.37 -14.81
C ALA A 79 7.10 -15.74 -16.08
N GLU A 80 6.40 -16.89 -16.02
CA GLU A 80 5.46 -17.32 -17.06
C GLU A 80 4.17 -16.52 -17.04
N ASN A 81 3.75 -16.10 -15.84
CA ASN A 81 2.57 -15.25 -15.62
C ASN A 81 2.69 -14.53 -14.27
N TYR A 82 1.92 -13.46 -14.10
CA TYR A 82 1.80 -12.77 -12.83
C TYR A 82 0.43 -12.12 -12.67
N TRP A 83 0.01 -11.92 -11.42
CA TRP A 83 -1.26 -11.34 -11.03
C TRP A 83 -1.05 -10.23 -10.02
N ASN A 84 -1.62 -9.06 -10.31
CA ASN A 84 -1.56 -7.89 -9.47
C ASN A 84 -2.72 -7.90 -8.47
N TYR A 85 -2.43 -8.09 -7.20
CA TYR A 85 -3.40 -7.94 -6.11
C TYR A 85 -3.55 -6.46 -5.71
N SER A 86 -2.47 -5.71 -5.79
CA SER A 86 -2.42 -4.25 -5.64
C SER A 86 -1.21 -3.69 -6.37
N GLU A 87 -1.01 -2.39 -6.32
CA GLU A 87 0.21 -1.75 -6.85
C GLU A 87 1.49 -2.27 -6.16
N THR A 88 1.38 -2.68 -4.91
CA THR A 88 2.49 -3.12 -4.06
C THR A 88 2.50 -4.62 -3.77
N PHE A 89 1.59 -5.40 -4.35
CA PHE A 89 1.51 -6.84 -4.12
C PHE A 89 1.19 -7.61 -5.40
N ILE A 90 2.08 -8.50 -5.78
CA ILE A 90 2.02 -9.34 -6.97
C ILE A 90 2.23 -10.79 -6.57
N VAL A 91 1.55 -11.71 -7.25
CA VAL A 91 1.89 -13.13 -7.23
C VAL A 91 2.39 -13.50 -8.62
N ALA A 92 3.59 -14.05 -8.70
CA ALA A 92 4.21 -14.45 -9.97
C ALA A 92 4.42 -15.96 -10.02
N ARG A 93 4.14 -16.54 -11.19
CA ARG A 93 4.38 -17.95 -11.51
C ARG A 93 5.62 -18.06 -12.38
N PHE A 94 6.57 -18.82 -11.93
CA PHE A 94 7.81 -19.15 -12.62
C PHE A 94 7.76 -20.58 -13.16
N PRO A 95 8.71 -20.99 -14.02
CA PRO A 95 8.84 -22.36 -14.50
C PRO A 95 8.77 -23.39 -13.36
N ASN A 96 8.37 -24.63 -13.71
CA ASN A 96 8.18 -25.73 -12.75
C ASN A 96 7.10 -25.45 -11.68
N LYS A 97 6.06 -24.71 -12.06
CA LYS A 97 4.92 -24.37 -11.16
C LYS A 97 5.33 -23.61 -9.89
N LYS A 98 6.48 -22.95 -9.87
CA LYS A 98 6.97 -22.21 -8.73
C LYS A 98 6.21 -20.89 -8.57
N ILE A 99 5.34 -20.79 -7.57
CA ILE A 99 4.59 -19.57 -7.22
C ILE A 99 5.37 -18.75 -6.20
N ARG A 100 5.48 -17.44 -6.46
CA ARG A 100 6.18 -16.49 -5.60
C ARG A 100 5.32 -15.25 -5.36
N PRO A 101 4.92 -14.98 -4.12
CA PRO A 101 4.40 -13.68 -3.75
C PRO A 101 5.54 -12.66 -3.70
N LEU A 102 5.28 -11.44 -4.16
CA LEU A 102 6.20 -10.31 -4.12
C LEU A 102 5.46 -9.12 -3.52
N SER A 103 6.07 -8.47 -2.55
CA SER A 103 5.52 -7.23 -2.00
C SER A 103 6.56 -6.12 -1.94
N PHE A 104 6.11 -4.90 -2.21
CA PHE A 104 6.92 -3.69 -2.11
C PHE A 104 6.79 -3.10 -0.71
N ASN A 105 7.91 -2.92 0.00
CA ASN A 105 7.93 -2.44 1.38
C ASN A 105 8.09 -0.91 1.51
N GLY A 106 7.92 -0.16 0.41
CA GLY A 106 8.14 1.28 0.33
C GLY A 106 9.54 1.66 -0.16
N THR A 107 10.46 0.69 -0.23
CA THR A 107 11.84 0.91 -0.68
C THR A 107 12.25 -0.08 -1.77
N LYS A 108 11.92 -1.35 -1.59
CA LYS A 108 12.27 -2.45 -2.51
C LYS A 108 11.20 -3.52 -2.57
N TRP A 109 11.21 -4.31 -3.63
CA TRP A 109 10.43 -5.53 -3.73
C TRP A 109 11.10 -6.68 -2.96
N GLU A 110 10.29 -7.45 -2.27
CA GLU A 110 10.71 -8.64 -1.53
C GLU A 110 9.89 -9.85 -1.94
N TYR A 111 10.52 -11.03 -2.02
CA TYR A 111 9.85 -12.29 -2.35
C TYR A 111 9.10 -12.85 -1.13
N LYS A 112 8.12 -12.09 -0.67
CA LYS A 112 7.20 -12.51 0.40
C LYS A 112 5.85 -11.83 0.23
N ALA A 113 4.79 -12.44 0.78
CA ALA A 113 3.48 -11.82 0.85
C ALA A 113 3.48 -10.69 1.89
N PRO A 114 2.68 -9.63 1.69
CA PRO A 114 2.54 -8.57 2.68
C PRO A 114 1.92 -9.08 3.99
N PRO A 115 2.02 -8.31 5.07
CA PRO A 115 1.28 -8.57 6.31
C PRO A 115 -0.24 -8.70 6.03
N ALA A 116 -0.95 -9.36 6.94
CA ALA A 116 -2.41 -9.37 6.92
C ALA A 116 -2.96 -8.00 7.38
N PRO A 117 -4.16 -7.61 6.92
CA PRO A 117 -5.03 -8.33 5.95
C PRO A 117 -4.56 -8.10 4.51
N ARG A 118 -4.63 -9.16 3.70
CA ARG A 118 -4.21 -9.13 2.29
C ARG A 118 -5.40 -8.90 1.36
N PRO A 119 -5.25 -8.14 0.26
CA PRO A 119 -6.33 -7.93 -0.68
C PRO A 119 -6.70 -9.22 -1.44
N LEU A 120 -7.91 -9.24 -1.96
CA LEU A 120 -8.37 -10.25 -2.93
C LEU A 120 -7.83 -9.91 -4.33
N LEU A 121 -7.65 -10.92 -5.18
CA LEU A 121 -7.41 -10.70 -6.59
C LEU A 121 -8.65 -10.03 -7.22
N ASN A 122 -8.43 -9.20 -8.23
CA ASN A 122 -9.49 -8.45 -8.91
C ASN A 122 -10.33 -7.54 -7.98
N LEU A 123 -9.75 -7.05 -6.88
CA LEU A 123 -10.43 -6.21 -5.90
C LEU A 123 -11.12 -4.99 -6.55
N LYS A 124 -10.48 -4.33 -7.50
CA LYS A 124 -11.07 -3.19 -8.23
C LYS A 124 -12.36 -3.61 -8.97
N SER A 125 -12.37 -4.79 -9.59
CA SER A 125 -13.55 -5.33 -10.25
C SER A 125 -14.66 -5.67 -9.26
N LEU A 126 -14.31 -6.24 -8.10
CA LEU A 126 -15.25 -6.50 -7.02
C LEU A 126 -15.94 -5.22 -6.54
N LEU A 127 -15.18 -4.15 -6.32
CA LEU A 127 -15.71 -2.88 -5.83
C LEU A 127 -16.59 -2.16 -6.85
N ASN A 128 -16.26 -2.28 -8.14
CA ASN A 128 -16.97 -1.61 -9.23
C ASN A 128 -18.25 -2.36 -9.70
N ASN A 129 -18.40 -3.65 -9.34
CA ASN A 129 -19.52 -4.49 -9.79
C ASN A 129 -20.24 -5.12 -8.59
N LYS A 130 -20.82 -4.28 -7.74
CA LYS A 130 -21.43 -4.73 -6.47
C LYS A 130 -22.61 -5.68 -6.64
N ASP A 131 -23.35 -5.58 -7.73
CA ASP A 131 -24.55 -6.38 -7.99
C ASP A 131 -24.26 -7.76 -8.61
N LYS A 132 -23.05 -7.96 -9.11
CA LYS A 132 -22.67 -9.24 -9.72
C LYS A 132 -22.40 -10.31 -8.68
N THR A 133 -22.72 -11.55 -9.02
CA THR A 133 -22.28 -12.70 -8.23
C THR A 133 -20.77 -12.79 -8.19
N VAL A 134 -20.22 -13.09 -7.04
CA VAL A 134 -18.79 -13.34 -6.85
C VAL A 134 -18.52 -14.83 -6.91
N LEU A 135 -17.62 -15.25 -7.78
CA LEU A 135 -17.14 -16.62 -7.85
C LEU A 135 -15.75 -16.69 -7.23
N ILE A 136 -15.61 -17.46 -6.17
CA ILE A 136 -14.34 -17.66 -5.48
C ILE A 136 -13.80 -19.04 -5.84
N VAL A 137 -12.57 -19.07 -6.36
CA VAL A 137 -11.85 -20.27 -6.75
C VAL A 137 -10.49 -20.34 -6.06
N GLU A 138 -9.86 -21.51 -6.07
CA GLU A 138 -8.50 -21.65 -5.57
C GLU A 138 -7.46 -21.32 -6.63
N GLY A 139 -6.61 -20.35 -6.32
CA GLY A 139 -5.46 -19.98 -7.14
C GLY A 139 -5.78 -19.07 -8.33
N GLU A 140 -4.78 -18.34 -8.70
CA GLU A 140 -4.85 -17.23 -9.66
C GLU A 140 -5.15 -17.73 -11.09
N LYS A 141 -4.55 -18.85 -11.49
CA LYS A 141 -4.78 -19.45 -12.82
C LYS A 141 -6.21 -19.95 -12.97
N ALA A 142 -6.76 -20.57 -11.93
CA ALA A 142 -8.16 -20.99 -11.91
C ALA A 142 -9.10 -19.76 -11.97
N CYS A 143 -8.73 -18.66 -11.29
CA CYS A 143 -9.47 -17.41 -11.35
C CYS A 143 -9.54 -16.83 -12.77
N ASP A 144 -8.43 -16.81 -13.51
CA ASP A 144 -8.40 -16.37 -14.90
C ASP A 144 -9.28 -17.26 -15.81
N ALA A 145 -9.24 -18.58 -15.61
CA ALA A 145 -10.06 -19.52 -16.37
C ALA A 145 -11.56 -19.35 -16.03
N ALA A 146 -11.89 -19.25 -14.76
CA ALA A 146 -13.25 -19.04 -14.28
C ALA A 146 -13.84 -17.72 -14.82
N GLN A 147 -13.06 -16.64 -14.85
CA GLN A 147 -13.54 -15.36 -15.39
C GLN A 147 -13.88 -15.44 -16.89
N LYS A 148 -13.18 -16.26 -17.65
CA LYS A 148 -13.48 -16.50 -19.08
C LYS A 148 -14.77 -17.32 -19.23
N LEU A 149 -15.00 -18.31 -18.37
CA LEU A 149 -16.18 -19.16 -18.40
C LEU A 149 -17.44 -18.45 -17.88
N PHE A 150 -17.29 -17.55 -16.92
CA PHE A 150 -18.38 -16.84 -16.25
C PHE A 150 -18.22 -15.31 -16.35
N PRO A 151 -18.34 -14.71 -17.54
CA PRO A 151 -18.09 -13.29 -17.76
C PRO A 151 -19.08 -12.35 -17.05
N THR A 152 -20.25 -12.87 -16.67
CA THR A 152 -21.29 -12.13 -15.92
C THR A 152 -21.00 -12.05 -14.43
N SER A 153 -20.10 -12.87 -13.90
CA SER A 153 -19.66 -12.88 -12.51
C SER A 153 -18.36 -12.12 -12.34
N VAL A 154 -17.98 -11.83 -11.11
CA VAL A 154 -16.63 -11.38 -10.78
C VAL A 154 -15.90 -12.55 -10.13
N CYS A 155 -14.88 -13.06 -10.81
CA CYS A 155 -14.06 -14.13 -10.26
C CYS A 155 -12.91 -13.57 -9.42
N THR A 156 -12.66 -14.20 -8.29
CA THR A 156 -11.60 -13.81 -7.35
C THR A 156 -10.98 -15.02 -6.68
N THR A 157 -9.82 -14.78 -6.08
CA THR A 157 -9.09 -15.74 -5.23
C THR A 157 -8.27 -14.99 -4.19
N TRP A 158 -7.67 -15.72 -3.28
CA TRP A 158 -6.73 -15.20 -2.27
C TRP A 158 -5.31 -15.73 -2.51
N ALA A 159 -4.31 -14.99 -2.03
CA ALA A 159 -2.92 -15.35 -2.20
C ALA A 159 -2.40 -16.32 -1.14
N SER A 160 -1.46 -17.18 -1.53
CA SER A 160 -0.70 -18.08 -0.63
C SER A 160 -1.46 -19.32 -0.15
N GLY A 161 -2.47 -19.77 -0.89
CA GLY A 161 -3.13 -21.07 -0.72
C GLY A 161 -3.98 -21.22 0.55
N CYS A 162 -4.49 -22.43 0.81
CA CYS A 162 -5.49 -22.72 1.83
C CYS A 162 -5.15 -22.28 3.26
N LYS A 163 -3.86 -22.25 3.62
CA LYS A 163 -3.39 -21.81 4.94
C LYS A 163 -3.44 -20.29 5.15
N ALA A 164 -3.74 -19.53 4.11
CA ALA A 164 -3.75 -18.07 4.16
C ALA A 164 -5.15 -17.45 4.16
N ILE A 165 -6.20 -18.24 4.24
CA ILE A 165 -7.60 -17.77 4.29
C ILE A 165 -7.78 -16.70 5.38
N ASN A 166 -7.31 -16.93 6.60
CA ASN A 166 -7.41 -15.99 7.72
C ASN A 166 -6.50 -14.75 7.59
N LYS A 167 -5.66 -14.69 6.57
CA LYS A 167 -4.78 -13.53 6.30
C LYS A 167 -5.34 -12.60 5.23
N THR A 168 -6.51 -12.93 4.68
CA THR A 168 -7.15 -12.21 3.57
C THR A 168 -8.21 -11.24 4.09
N ASP A 169 -8.34 -10.09 3.46
CA ASP A 169 -9.43 -9.16 3.72
C ASP A 169 -10.68 -9.58 2.95
N TRP A 170 -11.62 -10.19 3.65
CA TRP A 170 -12.90 -10.62 3.11
C TRP A 170 -14.00 -9.56 3.18
N LYS A 171 -13.75 -8.39 3.81
CA LYS A 171 -14.73 -7.30 3.96
C LYS A 171 -15.36 -6.84 2.63
N PRO A 172 -14.64 -6.80 1.49
CA PRO A 172 -15.23 -6.44 0.21
C PRO A 172 -16.36 -7.36 -0.27
N LEU A 173 -16.50 -8.54 0.34
CA LEU A 173 -17.54 -9.53 0.00
C LEU A 173 -18.78 -9.44 0.89
N LYS A 174 -18.80 -8.58 1.89
CA LYS A 174 -19.95 -8.44 2.79
C LYS A 174 -21.23 -8.08 2.02
N GLY A 175 -22.29 -8.86 2.25
CA GLY A 175 -23.58 -8.66 1.60
C GLY A 175 -23.65 -9.06 0.13
N ARG A 176 -22.63 -9.77 -0.38
CA ARG A 176 -22.56 -10.22 -1.78
C ARG A 176 -23.15 -11.62 -1.95
N LYS A 177 -23.69 -11.88 -3.14
CA LYS A 177 -23.99 -13.26 -3.55
C LYS A 177 -22.68 -13.94 -3.94
N ILE A 178 -22.32 -15.02 -3.23
CA ILE A 178 -21.04 -15.70 -3.37
C ILE A 178 -21.29 -17.15 -3.80
N VAL A 179 -20.48 -17.61 -4.73
CA VAL A 179 -20.37 -19.02 -5.12
C VAL A 179 -18.93 -19.44 -4.80
N LEU A 180 -18.78 -20.49 -4.02
CA LEU A 180 -17.49 -21.11 -3.71
C LEU A 180 -17.29 -22.31 -4.63
N TRP A 181 -16.16 -22.33 -5.34
CA TRP A 181 -15.81 -23.41 -6.26
C TRP A 181 -14.48 -24.03 -5.85
N PRO A 182 -14.50 -25.15 -5.11
CA PRO A 182 -13.29 -25.85 -4.66
C PRO A 182 -12.52 -26.48 -5.82
N ASP A 183 -11.23 -26.71 -5.62
CA ASP A 183 -10.50 -27.70 -6.38
C ASP A 183 -11.10 -29.09 -6.08
N ASN A 184 -11.05 -30.01 -7.03
CA ASN A 184 -11.68 -31.33 -6.94
C ASN A 184 -10.81 -32.30 -6.10
N ASP A 185 -10.49 -31.89 -4.87
CA ASP A 185 -9.82 -32.73 -3.89
C ASP A 185 -10.28 -32.37 -2.47
N GLN A 186 -9.92 -33.24 -1.48
CA GLN A 186 -10.36 -33.03 -0.10
C GLN A 186 -9.83 -31.72 0.51
N VAL A 187 -8.61 -31.32 0.14
CA VAL A 187 -7.99 -30.07 0.65
C VAL A 187 -8.76 -28.86 0.17
N GLY A 188 -9.20 -28.87 -1.10
CA GLY A 188 -10.02 -27.82 -1.70
C GLY A 188 -11.41 -27.74 -1.04
N PHE A 189 -12.08 -28.87 -0.85
CA PHE A 189 -13.37 -28.91 -0.16
C PHE A 189 -13.24 -28.36 1.26
N ASP A 190 -12.26 -28.81 2.05
CA ASP A 190 -12.02 -28.33 3.42
C ASP A 190 -11.69 -26.85 3.47
N ALA A 191 -10.96 -26.34 2.47
CA ALA A 191 -10.62 -24.93 2.38
C ALA A 191 -11.86 -24.07 2.14
N MET A 192 -12.74 -24.47 1.21
CA MET A 192 -13.96 -23.74 0.90
C MET A 192 -14.99 -23.84 2.03
N GLU A 193 -15.05 -24.95 2.74
CA GLU A 193 -15.90 -25.08 3.94
C GLU A 193 -15.45 -24.10 5.04
N ARG A 194 -14.16 -24.04 5.35
CA ARG A 194 -13.61 -23.06 6.30
C ARG A 194 -13.86 -21.63 5.86
N LEU A 195 -13.76 -21.37 4.55
CA LEU A 195 -14.05 -20.04 4.00
C LEU A 195 -15.55 -19.71 4.15
N ALA A 196 -16.45 -20.66 3.88
CA ALA A 196 -17.88 -20.47 4.07
C ALA A 196 -18.22 -20.09 5.51
N GLN A 197 -17.68 -20.83 6.50
CA GLN A 197 -17.85 -20.53 7.92
C GLN A 197 -17.37 -19.11 8.26
N LEU A 198 -16.22 -18.69 7.73
CA LEU A 198 -15.66 -17.35 7.95
C LEU A 198 -16.53 -16.23 7.32
N LEU A 199 -17.17 -16.49 6.18
CA LEU A 199 -17.98 -15.48 5.49
C LEU A 199 -19.39 -15.35 6.08
N TYR A 200 -19.88 -16.39 6.78
CA TYR A 200 -21.19 -16.39 7.46
C TYR A 200 -21.13 -15.93 8.92
N SER A 201 -19.92 -15.80 9.50
CA SER A 201 -19.72 -15.28 10.85
C SER A 201 -19.77 -13.74 10.87
#